data_e1ae847efbbc1f4dffaa8fdb504f62a4
#
_entry.id   e1ae847efbbc1f4dffaa8fdb504f62a4
#
_cell.length_a   1.000
_cell.length_b   1.000
_cell.length_c   1.000
_cell.angle_alpha   90.00
_cell.angle_beta   90.00
_cell.angle_gamma   90.00
#
_symmetry.space_group_name_H-M   'P 1'
#
loop_
_entity.id
_entity.type
_entity.pdbx_description
1 polymer ?
#
loop_
_entity_poly.entity_id
_entity_poly.type
_entity_poly.pdbx_seq_one_letter_code
_entity_poly.pdbx_strand_id
1 'polypeptide(L)'
;MTANDLPAVGIPARLAARMSMPEQHAYLREKLSRREKPSRRGVLRGGGLVVAGAAGAAGLVSASEAALGDGPGAAAGPTLVASPVKVDGSLVAPFGRHLAFGSDPKTRMRISWQVPFAVKRPYVRVGLKPWELGRRIEAEVRPLHTPSLGRDVPEVEQLYLHAALDGLRPGTTYYYGVGHDGFDPASAERLGTVGSFTTAPADAGERFVFTAFGDQGVSYDALANDQLLLGQNPAFHLHAGDICYADDSGHGKESDTYDARVWDQFLAQTESVAARVPWMVTTGNHDMEAWYSPNGYGGQSARWSLPDNGPDPEKAPGVYSFRYGNVGVVALDANDVSYEIPANRGYTDGAQTRWLARELKRLRAADGGDRGDGAADRVDFIVVFFHHCAYSTSTHASDGGVRDEWVALFEQHRVDLVVNGHNHVYERTDPVRGGEPTRKLEIGGTTEPRRDGTVYVTAGGAGKKLYDFPVPDSYEGHLDERESVPSFHWTKARVQNRDHVEWSRVRYTGFSFLAVESRPGGRPSLEVTALAESGRRIDHFVVRHG
;
A
#
# COMPACT_ATOMS: atom_id res chain seq x y z
N MET A 1 12.33 13.55 35.63
CA MET A 1 13.32 13.03 34.68
C MET A 1 13.74 14.17 33.78
N THR A 2 14.95 14.62 33.87
CA THR A 2 15.51 15.65 32.99
C THR A 2 15.90 14.99 31.69
N ALA A 3 15.94 15.76 30.57
CA ALA A 3 16.27 15.27 29.24
C ALA A 3 17.62 14.54 29.08
N ASN A 4 18.41 14.46 30.18
CA ASN A 4 19.70 13.79 30.21
C ASN A 4 19.65 12.31 30.65
N ASP A 5 18.48 11.79 31.06
CA ASP A 5 18.37 10.42 31.61
C ASP A 5 17.93 9.37 30.55
N LEU A 6 17.77 9.77 29.30
CA LEU A 6 17.48 8.82 28.20
C LEU A 6 18.80 8.22 27.70
N PRO A 7 18.90 6.89 27.59
CA PRO A 7 20.09 6.27 26.98
C PRO A 7 20.26 6.81 25.57
N ALA A 8 21.46 7.26 25.22
CA ALA A 8 21.82 7.77 23.89
C ALA A 8 21.69 6.66 22.84
N VAL A 9 20.46 6.41 22.41
CA VAL A 9 20.10 5.49 21.32
C VAL A 9 19.92 6.37 20.07
N GLY A 10 21.02 6.76 19.46
CA GLY A 10 20.96 7.60 18.28
C GLY A 10 22.34 7.88 17.71
N ILE A 11 22.35 8.46 16.52
CA ILE A 11 23.56 8.98 15.90
C ILE A 11 23.75 10.39 16.45
N PRO A 12 24.97 10.75 16.93
CA PRO A 12 25.24 12.14 17.32
C PRO A 12 24.92 13.11 16.18
N ALA A 13 24.18 14.19 16.44
CA ALA A 13 23.68 15.11 15.43
C ALA A 13 24.77 15.63 14.45
N ARG A 14 25.99 15.88 14.97
CA ARG A 14 27.14 16.29 14.12
C ARG A 14 27.61 15.18 13.17
N LEU A 15 27.42 13.92 13.52
CA LEU A 15 27.75 12.77 12.66
C LEU A 15 26.63 12.54 11.66
N ALA A 16 25.37 12.53 12.12
CA ALA A 16 24.19 12.40 11.27
C ALA A 16 24.16 13.46 10.13
N ALA A 17 24.54 14.70 10.43
CA ALA A 17 24.60 15.78 9.43
C ALA A 17 25.62 15.55 8.30
N ARG A 18 26.52 14.57 8.44
CA ARG A 18 27.57 14.24 7.45
C ARG A 18 27.34 12.90 6.77
N MET A 19 26.28 12.19 7.16
CA MET A 19 25.94 10.85 6.67
C MET A 19 24.66 10.92 5.89
N SER A 20 24.60 10.22 4.76
CA SER A 20 23.34 9.91 4.09
C SER A 20 22.47 9.03 4.98
N MET A 21 21.17 8.97 4.76
CA MET A 21 20.27 8.11 5.54
C MET A 21 20.68 6.63 5.48
N PRO A 22 21.08 6.04 4.34
CA PRO A 22 21.60 4.68 4.29
C PRO A 22 22.82 4.47 5.19
N GLU A 23 23.75 5.43 5.24
CA GLU A 23 24.91 5.35 6.15
C GLU A 23 24.50 5.48 7.61
N GLN A 24 23.51 6.31 7.94
CA GLN A 24 22.96 6.40 9.28
C GLN A 24 22.33 5.09 9.72
N HIS A 25 21.56 4.44 8.84
CA HIS A 25 20.96 3.13 9.10
C HIS A 25 22.00 2.02 9.22
N ALA A 26 23.03 2.03 8.37
CA ALA A 26 24.13 1.09 8.48
C ALA A 26 24.88 1.24 9.83
N TYR A 27 25.16 2.48 10.23
CA TYR A 27 25.77 2.80 11.52
C TYR A 27 24.94 2.30 12.71
N LEU A 28 23.62 2.54 12.69
CA LEU A 28 22.72 2.07 13.75
C LEU A 28 22.65 0.54 13.79
N ARG A 29 22.54 -0.12 12.65
CA ARG A 29 22.55 -1.60 12.54
C ARG A 29 23.85 -2.19 13.10
N GLU A 30 24.99 -1.62 12.73
CA GLU A 30 26.29 -2.06 13.24
C GLU A 30 26.41 -1.83 14.77
N LYS A 31 25.94 -0.70 15.28
CA LYS A 31 25.98 -0.38 16.69
C LYS A 31 25.05 -1.29 17.53
N LEU A 32 23.88 -1.67 16.97
CA LEU A 32 22.95 -2.61 17.59
C LEU A 32 23.48 -4.05 17.57
N SER A 33 24.15 -4.47 16.49
CA SER A 33 24.74 -5.80 16.36
C SER A 33 25.96 -6.01 17.27
N ARG A 34 26.68 -4.95 17.60
CA ARG A 34 27.82 -4.97 18.53
C ARG A 34 27.43 -4.92 20.01
N ARG A 35 26.15 -4.70 20.37
CA ARG A 35 25.68 -4.86 21.74
C ARG A 35 25.74 -6.35 22.08
N GLU A 36 26.63 -6.72 22.99
CA GLU A 36 26.74 -8.06 23.55
C GLU A 36 25.36 -8.62 23.92
N LYS A 37 25.14 -9.91 23.66
CA LYS A 37 23.90 -10.62 24.04
C LYS A 37 23.60 -10.28 25.50
N PRO A 38 22.47 -9.65 25.82
CA PRO A 38 22.14 -9.26 27.18
C PRO A 38 22.09 -10.51 28.05
N SER A 39 22.80 -10.50 29.16
CA SER A 39 22.68 -11.58 30.15
C SER A 39 21.24 -11.64 30.66
N ARG A 40 20.74 -12.83 31.00
CA ARG A 40 19.36 -13.03 31.50
C ARG A 40 18.94 -12.06 32.60
N ARG A 41 19.88 -11.46 33.33
CA ARG A 41 19.64 -10.43 34.36
C ARG A 41 19.50 -9.01 33.80
N GLY A 42 20.02 -8.71 32.60
CA GLY A 42 19.90 -7.40 31.94
C GLY A 42 18.54 -7.18 31.29
N VAL A 43 17.89 -8.26 30.79
CA VAL A 43 16.57 -8.21 30.14
C VAL A 43 15.48 -7.74 31.11
N LEU A 44 15.58 -8.06 32.40
CA LEU A 44 14.59 -7.66 33.42
C LEU A 44 14.71 -6.20 33.90
N ARG A 45 15.77 -5.48 33.54
CA ARG A 45 15.99 -4.08 33.96
C ARG A 45 15.97 -3.06 32.83
N GLY A 46 16.02 -3.48 31.55
CA GLY A 46 16.08 -2.59 30.38
C GLY A 46 14.83 -2.59 29.48
N GLY A 47 13.82 -3.41 29.81
CA GLY A 47 12.67 -3.68 28.93
C GLY A 47 11.48 -2.73 29.07
N GLY A 48 11.66 -1.54 29.56
CA GLY A 48 10.53 -0.71 29.96
C GLY A 48 10.30 0.55 29.14
N LEU A 49 10.48 0.63 27.80
CA LEU A 49 10.02 1.87 27.13
C LEU A 49 9.91 1.87 25.60
N VAL A 50 9.99 0.75 24.88
CA VAL A 50 9.84 0.77 23.41
C VAL A 50 8.69 -0.11 22.88
N VAL A 51 7.93 -0.77 23.74
CA VAL A 51 6.84 -1.68 23.33
C VAL A 51 5.54 -1.41 24.10
N ALA A 52 5.14 -0.16 24.22
CA ALA A 52 3.85 0.18 24.83
C ALA A 52 2.63 -0.15 23.91
N GLY A 53 2.86 -0.47 22.63
CA GLY A 53 1.80 -0.89 21.72
C GLY A 53 1.70 -2.42 21.54
N ALA A 54 2.84 -3.11 21.53
CA ALA A 54 2.87 -4.57 21.31
C ALA A 54 2.94 -5.38 22.62
N ALA A 55 3.46 -4.79 23.72
CA ALA A 55 3.54 -5.48 25.01
C ALA A 55 2.17 -5.67 25.70
N GLY A 56 1.16 -4.88 25.31
CA GLY A 56 -0.22 -5.08 25.76
C GLY A 56 -0.82 -6.40 25.26
N ALA A 57 -0.48 -6.81 24.06
CA ALA A 57 -0.95 -8.08 23.50
C ALA A 57 -0.18 -9.29 24.05
N ALA A 58 1.16 -9.16 24.20
CA ALA A 58 1.98 -10.25 24.74
C ALA A 58 1.78 -10.49 26.24
N GLY A 59 1.48 -9.43 27.02
CA GLY A 59 1.16 -9.55 28.45
C GLY A 59 -0.19 -10.23 28.74
N LEU A 60 -1.16 -10.10 27.83
CA LEU A 60 -2.48 -10.73 27.94
C LEU A 60 -2.45 -12.23 27.58
N VAL A 61 -1.56 -12.63 26.66
CA VAL A 61 -1.39 -14.05 26.29
C VAL A 61 -0.82 -14.85 27.48
N SER A 62 0.12 -14.30 28.23
CA SER A 62 0.66 -14.98 29.42
C SER A 62 -0.35 -15.08 30.59
N ALA A 63 -1.30 -14.16 30.67
CA ALA A 63 -2.36 -14.23 31.70
C ALA A 63 -3.46 -15.26 31.37
N SER A 64 -3.67 -15.57 30.07
CA SER A 64 -4.64 -16.61 29.66
C SER A 64 -4.11 -18.03 29.84
N GLU A 65 -2.81 -18.26 29.74
CA GLU A 65 -2.19 -19.58 30.05
C GLU A 65 -2.30 -19.95 31.53
N ALA A 66 -2.32 -18.95 32.43
CA ALA A 66 -2.42 -19.18 33.88
C ALA A 66 -3.86 -19.55 34.34
N ALA A 67 -4.87 -19.42 33.48
CA ALA A 67 -6.28 -19.71 33.81
C ALA A 67 -6.80 -21.04 33.27
N LEU A 68 -5.98 -21.81 32.55
CA LEU A 68 -6.35 -23.13 32.03
C LEU A 68 -5.77 -24.21 32.95
N GLY A 69 -6.60 -24.69 33.85
CA GLY A 69 -6.29 -25.79 34.75
C GLY A 69 -5.98 -27.09 34.01
N ASP A 70 -5.06 -27.85 34.58
CA ASP A 70 -4.50 -29.11 34.11
C ASP A 70 -5.56 -30.15 33.72
N GLY A 71 -5.62 -30.50 32.42
CA GLY A 71 -6.18 -31.74 31.91
C GLY A 71 -5.16 -32.37 30.95
N PRO A 72 -4.85 -33.66 31.05
CA PRO A 72 -3.80 -34.29 30.25
C PRO A 72 -4.28 -34.51 28.81
N GLY A 73 -3.59 -33.86 27.88
CA GLY A 73 -3.48 -34.30 26.51
C GLY A 73 -4.26 -33.53 25.44
N ALA A 74 -3.87 -32.31 25.17
CA ALA A 74 -3.82 -31.75 23.82
C ALA A 74 -2.99 -30.47 23.91
N ALA A 75 -1.89 -30.40 23.20
CA ALA A 75 -1.17 -29.15 22.98
C ALA A 75 -2.03 -28.29 22.04
N ALA A 76 -2.99 -27.56 22.60
CA ALA A 76 -3.66 -26.49 21.89
C ALA A 76 -2.69 -25.34 21.80
N GLY A 77 -2.22 -25.00 20.60
CA GLY A 77 -1.52 -23.76 20.34
C GLY A 77 -2.39 -22.56 20.73
N PRO A 78 -1.84 -21.37 20.91
CA PRO A 78 -2.60 -20.19 21.30
C PRO A 78 -3.60 -19.84 20.21
N THR A 79 -4.87 -20.13 20.45
CA THR A 79 -5.97 -19.71 19.60
C THR A 79 -6.36 -18.29 20.00
N LEU A 80 -6.04 -17.31 19.21
CA LEU A 80 -6.38 -15.90 19.47
C LEU A 80 -7.89 -15.63 19.56
N VAL A 81 -8.74 -16.54 19.11
CA VAL A 81 -10.18 -16.30 19.01
C VAL A 81 -11.08 -17.45 19.45
N ALA A 82 -10.63 -18.69 19.43
CA ALA A 82 -11.45 -19.84 19.81
C ALA A 82 -11.58 -20.04 21.32
N SER A 83 -11.14 -19.12 22.13
CA SER A 83 -11.32 -19.19 23.57
C SER A 83 -12.79 -18.91 23.92
N PRO A 84 -13.51 -19.83 24.59
CA PRO A 84 -14.83 -19.57 25.12
C PRO A 84 -14.80 -18.59 26.31
N VAL A 85 -13.64 -18.04 26.65
CA VAL A 85 -13.49 -17.04 27.70
C VAL A 85 -14.22 -15.78 27.26
N LYS A 86 -15.24 -15.39 28.02
CA LYS A 86 -15.93 -14.10 27.84
C LYS A 86 -14.95 -13.00 28.24
N VAL A 87 -14.28 -12.44 27.27
CA VAL A 87 -13.43 -11.26 27.48
C VAL A 87 -14.33 -10.05 27.72
N ASP A 88 -14.03 -9.27 28.75
CA ASP A 88 -14.69 -7.99 28.97
C ASP A 88 -14.34 -7.05 27.79
N GLY A 89 -15.35 -6.62 27.03
CA GLY A 89 -15.15 -5.76 25.88
C GLY A 89 -14.46 -4.43 26.20
N SER A 90 -14.53 -3.97 27.47
CA SER A 90 -13.81 -2.74 27.87
C SER A 90 -12.28 -2.90 27.86
N LEU A 91 -11.77 -4.12 27.89
CA LEU A 91 -10.35 -4.47 27.86
C LEU A 91 -9.85 -4.78 26.44
N VAL A 92 -10.74 -4.85 25.44
CA VAL A 92 -10.39 -5.15 24.06
C VAL A 92 -10.20 -3.86 23.28
N ALA A 93 -8.96 -3.50 22.98
CA ALA A 93 -8.65 -2.31 22.21
C ALA A 93 -8.65 -2.63 20.70
N PRO A 94 -9.40 -1.88 19.88
CA PRO A 94 -9.25 -1.93 18.42
C PRO A 94 -7.86 -1.46 17.98
N PHE A 95 -7.33 -2.05 16.90
CA PHE A 95 -6.06 -1.66 16.31
C PHE A 95 -6.07 -1.84 14.79
N GLY A 96 -5.03 -1.36 14.11
CA GLY A 96 -4.85 -1.56 12.67
C GLY A 96 -5.93 -0.88 11.83
N ARG A 97 -6.43 0.29 12.27
CA ARG A 97 -7.44 1.04 11.51
C ARG A 97 -6.89 1.50 10.17
N HIS A 98 -7.63 1.23 9.13
CA HIS A 98 -7.31 1.69 7.78
C HIS A 98 -8.57 2.07 7.02
N LEU A 99 -8.40 3.04 6.14
CA LEU A 99 -9.46 3.61 5.31
C LEU A 99 -9.29 3.16 3.87
N ALA A 100 -10.39 3.00 3.16
CA ALA A 100 -10.42 2.92 1.71
C ALA A 100 -11.66 3.64 1.18
N PHE A 101 -11.61 4.14 -0.04
CA PHE A 101 -12.83 4.64 -0.69
C PHE A 101 -13.75 3.47 -1.08
N GLY A 102 -15.05 3.73 -1.12
CA GLY A 102 -15.95 2.92 -1.93
C GLY A 102 -15.84 3.31 -3.42
N SER A 103 -16.70 2.75 -4.27
CA SER A 103 -16.72 3.02 -5.71
C SER A 103 -16.95 4.49 -6.09
N ASP A 104 -17.47 5.30 -5.17
CA ASP A 104 -17.59 6.76 -5.31
C ASP A 104 -16.96 7.47 -4.11
N PRO A 105 -15.72 7.98 -4.22
CA PRO A 105 -15.03 8.70 -3.15
C PRO A 105 -15.72 9.97 -2.65
N LYS A 106 -16.65 10.54 -3.41
CA LYS A 106 -17.42 11.71 -3.00
C LYS A 106 -18.40 11.39 -1.88
N THR A 107 -18.94 10.18 -1.87
CA THR A 107 -20.09 9.81 -1.03
C THR A 107 -19.91 8.55 -0.22
N ARG A 108 -18.81 7.79 -0.44
CA ARG A 108 -18.58 6.47 0.15
C ARG A 108 -17.19 6.33 0.75
N MET A 109 -17.14 5.87 2.01
CA MET A 109 -15.90 5.52 2.72
C MET A 109 -16.04 4.14 3.36
N ARG A 110 -14.95 3.39 3.40
CA ARG A 110 -14.82 2.13 4.10
C ARG A 110 -13.85 2.32 5.25
N ILE A 111 -14.23 1.85 6.44
CA ILE A 111 -13.40 1.90 7.64
C ILE A 111 -13.20 0.47 8.10
N SER A 112 -11.96 0.04 8.16
CA SER A 112 -11.58 -1.31 8.57
C SER A 112 -10.64 -1.27 9.77
N TRP A 113 -10.70 -2.30 10.63
CA TRP A 113 -9.82 -2.45 11.79
C TRP A 113 -9.79 -3.90 12.27
N GLN A 114 -8.93 -4.19 13.22
CA GLN A 114 -8.85 -5.47 13.90
C GLN A 114 -9.19 -5.36 15.38
N VAL A 115 -9.56 -6.50 15.95
CA VAL A 115 -9.62 -6.72 17.40
C VAL A 115 -8.95 -8.05 17.75
N PRO A 116 -8.23 -8.13 18.89
CA PRO A 116 -7.52 -9.36 19.29
C PRO A 116 -8.45 -10.46 19.79
N PHE A 117 -9.71 -10.14 20.14
CA PHE A 117 -10.71 -11.06 20.63
C PHE A 117 -12.09 -10.74 20.06
N ALA A 118 -12.98 -11.74 20.02
CA ALA A 118 -14.34 -11.54 19.56
C ALA A 118 -15.09 -10.53 20.43
N VAL A 119 -15.67 -9.52 19.79
CA VAL A 119 -16.43 -8.46 20.43
C VAL A 119 -17.91 -8.52 20.04
N LYS A 120 -18.76 -7.88 20.83
CA LYS A 120 -20.20 -7.81 20.57
C LYS A 120 -20.56 -6.46 19.94
N ARG A 121 -21.43 -6.49 18.94
CA ARG A 121 -22.00 -5.31 18.28
C ARG A 121 -20.94 -4.28 17.90
N PRO A 122 -19.94 -4.65 17.06
CA PRO A 122 -18.96 -3.69 16.58
C PRO A 122 -19.62 -2.61 15.73
N TYR A 123 -19.08 -1.39 15.80
CA TYR A 123 -19.64 -0.24 15.09
C TYR A 123 -18.60 0.85 14.87
N VAL A 124 -18.94 1.78 13.98
CA VAL A 124 -18.27 3.08 13.84
C VAL A 124 -19.22 4.18 14.30
N ARG A 125 -18.71 5.14 15.04
CA ARG A 125 -19.36 6.44 15.22
C ARG A 125 -18.73 7.47 14.30
N VAL A 126 -19.54 8.30 13.66
CA VAL A 126 -19.07 9.36 12.76
C VAL A 126 -19.81 10.67 13.00
N GLY A 127 -19.10 11.78 12.82
CA GLY A 127 -19.63 13.13 12.98
C GLY A 127 -18.80 14.17 12.23
N LEU A 128 -19.23 15.43 12.33
CA LEU A 128 -18.53 16.56 11.71
C LEU A 128 -17.56 17.26 12.67
N LYS A 129 -17.53 16.84 13.92
CA LYS A 129 -16.62 17.32 14.95
C LYS A 129 -16.08 16.15 15.75
N PRO A 130 -14.83 16.17 16.19
CA PRO A 130 -14.21 15.02 16.89
C PRO A 130 -14.89 14.68 18.23
N TRP A 131 -15.56 15.64 18.86
CA TRP A 131 -16.28 15.44 20.13
C TRP A 131 -17.79 15.21 19.95
N GLU A 132 -18.29 15.13 18.70
CA GLU A 132 -19.71 14.97 18.38
C GLU A 132 -19.89 13.88 17.30
N LEU A 133 -19.68 12.61 17.72
CA LEU A 133 -19.79 11.44 16.85
C LEU A 133 -21.21 10.84 16.94
N GLY A 134 -22.21 11.56 16.38
CA GLY A 134 -23.63 11.26 16.59
C GLY A 134 -24.17 10.10 15.76
N ARG A 135 -23.66 9.85 14.55
CA ARG A 135 -24.14 8.78 13.67
C ARG A 135 -23.40 7.47 14.00
N ARG A 136 -24.15 6.41 14.30
CA ARG A 136 -23.62 5.06 14.50
C ARG A 136 -23.92 4.19 13.28
N ILE A 137 -22.91 3.39 12.87
CA ILE A 137 -22.99 2.47 11.74
C ILE A 137 -22.47 1.12 12.25
N GLU A 138 -23.27 0.09 12.12
CA GLU A 138 -22.88 -1.28 12.51
C GLU A 138 -21.77 -1.79 11.58
N ALA A 139 -20.88 -2.61 12.12
CA ALA A 139 -19.77 -3.20 11.38
C ALA A 139 -20.00 -4.67 11.12
N GLU A 140 -19.57 -5.11 9.95
CA GLU A 140 -19.42 -6.53 9.58
C GLU A 140 -18.16 -7.10 10.24
N VAL A 141 -18.19 -8.37 10.62
CA VAL A 141 -17.04 -9.12 11.11
C VAL A 141 -16.66 -10.16 10.07
N ARG A 142 -15.41 -10.13 9.60
CA ARG A 142 -14.82 -11.11 8.69
C ARG A 142 -13.73 -11.89 9.43
N PRO A 143 -14.03 -13.09 9.95
CA PRO A 143 -13.02 -13.93 10.56
C PRO A 143 -12.11 -14.52 9.50
N LEU A 144 -10.84 -14.67 9.82
CA LEU A 144 -9.84 -15.30 8.97
C LEU A 144 -9.06 -16.32 9.78
N HIS A 145 -9.22 -17.59 9.40
CA HIS A 145 -8.49 -18.70 9.99
C HIS A 145 -7.29 -19.08 9.11
N THR A 146 -6.11 -19.03 9.67
CA THR A 146 -4.88 -19.53 9.03
C THR A 146 -4.46 -20.81 9.75
N PRO A 147 -4.42 -21.98 9.08
CA PRO A 147 -4.01 -23.23 9.71
C PRO A 147 -2.52 -23.19 10.08
N SER A 148 -2.08 -24.11 10.93
CA SER A 148 -0.66 -24.30 11.20
C SER A 148 0.07 -24.75 9.93
N LEU A 149 1.08 -23.98 9.52
CA LEU A 149 1.85 -24.19 8.30
C LEU A 149 3.25 -24.80 8.56
N GLY A 150 3.43 -25.43 9.70
CA GLY A 150 4.68 -26.10 10.08
C GLY A 150 4.90 -26.10 11.59
N ARG A 151 6.05 -26.62 12.03
CA ARG A 151 6.33 -26.76 13.46
C ARG A 151 6.42 -25.42 14.20
N ASP A 152 6.85 -24.37 13.49
CA ASP A 152 7.18 -23.07 14.08
C ASP A 152 6.17 -21.98 13.69
N VAL A 153 5.17 -22.30 12.86
CA VAL A 153 4.11 -21.38 12.47
C VAL A 153 2.77 -21.87 13.01
N PRO A 154 2.31 -21.32 14.13
CA PRO A 154 1.07 -21.77 14.77
C PRO A 154 -0.16 -21.43 13.92
N GLU A 155 -1.25 -22.12 14.18
CA GLU A 155 -2.59 -21.72 13.76
C GLU A 155 -2.93 -20.33 14.30
N VAL A 156 -3.55 -19.49 13.48
CA VAL A 156 -3.89 -18.10 13.82
C VAL A 156 -5.35 -17.81 13.42
N GLU A 157 -6.10 -17.24 14.34
CA GLU A 157 -7.42 -16.67 14.10
C GLU A 157 -7.33 -15.13 14.16
N GLN A 158 -7.80 -14.47 13.11
CA GLN A 158 -7.82 -13.01 13.02
C GLN A 158 -9.26 -12.52 12.80
N LEU A 159 -9.59 -11.38 13.38
CA LEU A 159 -10.90 -10.76 13.24
C LEU A 159 -10.77 -9.38 12.63
N TYR A 160 -11.25 -9.25 11.40
CA TYR A 160 -11.33 -7.99 10.68
C TYR A 160 -12.75 -7.46 10.72
N LEU A 161 -12.89 -6.18 10.98
CA LEU A 161 -14.17 -5.49 11.13
C LEU A 161 -14.27 -4.38 10.10
N HIS A 162 -15.43 -4.25 9.45
CA HIS A 162 -15.64 -3.32 8.35
C HIS A 162 -16.94 -2.55 8.52
N ALA A 163 -16.88 -1.24 8.40
CA ALA A 163 -18.05 -0.39 8.33
C ALA A 163 -18.11 0.35 6.99
N ALA A 164 -19.24 0.24 6.32
CA ALA A 164 -19.51 0.95 5.08
C ALA A 164 -20.26 2.25 5.36
N LEU A 165 -19.65 3.38 5.05
CA LEU A 165 -20.24 4.70 5.16
C LEU A 165 -20.68 5.16 3.77
N ASP A 166 -21.98 5.24 3.57
CA ASP A 166 -22.60 5.72 2.35
C ASP A 166 -23.41 6.98 2.59
N GLY A 167 -23.69 7.75 1.54
CA GLY A 167 -24.47 8.99 1.61
C GLY A 167 -23.72 10.12 2.31
N LEU A 168 -22.40 10.13 2.23
CA LEU A 168 -21.56 11.22 2.71
C LEU A 168 -21.69 12.43 1.79
N ARG A 169 -21.38 13.61 2.31
CA ARG A 169 -21.34 14.85 1.52
C ARG A 169 -19.96 14.99 0.86
N PRO A 170 -19.89 15.38 -0.42
CA PRO A 170 -18.63 15.67 -1.08
C PRO A 170 -17.83 16.78 -0.39
N GLY A 171 -16.50 16.77 -0.53
CA GLY A 171 -15.58 17.79 -0.02
C GLY A 171 -15.68 18.03 1.49
N THR A 172 -16.09 17.02 2.25
CA THR A 172 -16.41 17.17 3.67
C THR A 172 -15.49 16.34 4.54
N THR A 173 -14.90 16.97 5.56
CA THR A 173 -14.13 16.28 6.59
C THR A 173 -15.06 15.67 7.63
N TYR A 174 -14.91 14.38 7.86
CA TYR A 174 -15.58 13.60 8.88
C TYR A 174 -14.60 13.13 9.94
N TYR A 175 -15.07 13.07 11.18
CA TYR A 175 -14.36 12.46 12.30
C TYR A 175 -15.03 11.13 12.64
N TYR A 176 -14.25 10.12 12.99
CA TYR A 176 -14.77 8.79 13.29
C TYR A 176 -14.04 8.11 14.42
N GLY A 177 -14.73 7.22 15.08
CA GLY A 177 -14.14 6.30 16.06
C GLY A 177 -14.75 4.92 15.93
N VAL A 178 -13.93 3.88 16.08
CA VAL A 178 -14.36 2.48 16.03
C VAL A 178 -14.64 1.99 17.45
N GLY A 179 -15.67 1.17 17.62
CA GLY A 179 -16.11 0.71 18.92
C GLY A 179 -16.88 -0.59 18.89
N HIS A 180 -17.21 -1.08 20.09
CA HIS A 180 -18.02 -2.27 20.34
C HIS A 180 -18.58 -2.21 21.76
N ASP A 181 -19.37 -3.18 22.17
CA ASP A 181 -19.86 -3.26 23.55
C ASP A 181 -18.70 -3.20 24.55
N GLY A 182 -18.78 -2.26 25.47
CA GLY A 182 -17.72 -1.98 26.46
C GLY A 182 -16.63 -1.01 25.99
N PHE A 183 -16.54 -0.67 24.70
CA PHE A 183 -15.58 0.26 24.15
C PHE A 183 -16.29 1.33 23.30
N ASP A 184 -16.60 2.48 23.90
CA ASP A 184 -17.19 3.62 23.16
C ASP A 184 -16.13 4.66 22.81
N PRO A 185 -15.85 4.91 21.51
CA PRO A 185 -14.85 5.88 21.06
C PRO A 185 -15.28 7.34 21.36
N ALA A 186 -16.56 7.60 21.63
CA ALA A 186 -17.05 8.92 22.00
C ALA A 186 -16.88 9.26 23.48
N SER A 187 -16.39 8.31 24.32
CA SER A 187 -16.10 8.60 25.72
C SER A 187 -14.92 9.56 25.84
N ALA A 188 -14.93 10.42 26.88
CA ALA A 188 -13.89 11.42 27.09
C ALA A 188 -12.47 10.81 27.17
N GLU A 189 -12.36 9.61 27.74
CA GLU A 189 -11.11 8.88 27.88
C GLU A 189 -10.51 8.39 26.54
N ARG A 190 -11.32 8.32 25.48
CA ARG A 190 -10.96 7.76 24.17
C ARG A 190 -10.99 8.75 23.02
N LEU A 191 -11.20 10.04 23.28
CA LEU A 191 -11.16 11.07 22.24
C LEU A 191 -9.84 11.08 21.45
N GLY A 192 -8.73 10.67 22.04
CA GLY A 192 -7.44 10.52 21.37
C GLY A 192 -7.41 9.42 20.30
N THR A 193 -8.39 8.51 20.28
CA THR A 193 -8.51 7.44 19.25
C THR A 193 -9.36 7.88 18.05
N VAL A 194 -9.91 9.08 18.05
CA VAL A 194 -10.73 9.61 16.95
C VAL A 194 -9.85 9.90 15.75
N GLY A 195 -10.16 9.28 14.63
CA GLY A 195 -9.56 9.55 13.33
C GLY A 195 -10.38 10.56 12.53
N SER A 196 -9.87 10.95 11.36
CA SER A 196 -10.59 11.79 10.41
C SER A 196 -10.29 11.40 8.98
N PHE A 197 -11.21 11.71 8.08
CA PHE A 197 -11.01 11.59 6.64
C PHE A 197 -11.79 12.71 5.92
N THR A 198 -11.39 13.00 4.68
CA THR A 198 -12.12 13.95 3.83
C THR A 198 -12.59 13.21 2.57
N THR A 199 -13.86 13.38 2.21
CA THR A 199 -14.43 12.86 0.96
C THR A 199 -13.91 13.64 -0.24
N ALA A 200 -13.92 13.03 -1.43
CA ALA A 200 -13.53 13.70 -2.65
C ALA A 200 -14.40 14.95 -2.91
N PRO A 201 -13.84 16.00 -3.55
CA PRO A 201 -14.56 17.22 -3.88
C PRO A 201 -15.74 16.95 -4.82
N ALA A 202 -16.72 17.85 -4.79
CA ALA A 202 -17.92 17.72 -5.61
C ALA A 202 -17.62 17.77 -7.11
N ASP A 203 -16.68 18.62 -7.50
CA ASP A 203 -16.26 18.83 -8.88
C ASP A 203 -14.77 18.52 -9.10
N ALA A 204 -14.34 18.58 -10.35
CA ALA A 204 -12.97 18.25 -10.76
C ALA A 204 -11.99 19.46 -10.69
N GLY A 205 -12.45 20.61 -10.16
CA GLY A 205 -11.68 21.86 -10.20
C GLY A 205 -10.69 22.08 -9.05
N GLU A 206 -10.67 21.19 -8.07
CA GLU A 206 -9.80 21.35 -6.89
C GLU A 206 -8.44 20.65 -7.07
N ARG A 207 -7.38 21.28 -6.55
CA ARG A 207 -6.05 20.67 -6.45
C ARG A 207 -6.04 19.65 -5.31
N PHE A 208 -5.31 18.58 -5.53
CA PHE A 208 -5.05 17.59 -4.50
C PHE A 208 -3.73 16.87 -4.76
N VAL A 209 -3.19 16.25 -3.72
CA VAL A 209 -2.03 15.38 -3.80
C VAL A 209 -2.48 13.94 -3.54
N PHE A 210 -1.94 13.00 -4.27
CA PHE A 210 -1.96 11.59 -3.87
C PHE A 210 -0.53 11.04 -3.85
N THR A 211 -0.33 9.98 -3.11
CA THR A 211 0.96 9.32 -3.00
C THR A 211 0.89 7.90 -3.51
N ALA A 212 2.03 7.33 -3.88
CA ALA A 212 2.09 5.94 -4.33
C ALA A 212 3.41 5.28 -3.98
N PHE A 213 3.35 3.99 -3.65
CA PHE A 213 4.45 3.05 -3.59
C PHE A 213 3.96 1.59 -3.65
N GLY A 214 4.86 0.62 -3.68
CA GLY A 214 4.65 -0.81 -3.45
C GLY A 214 5.77 -1.39 -2.60
N ASP A 215 5.68 -2.71 -2.27
CA ASP A 215 6.77 -3.45 -1.66
C ASP A 215 7.16 -2.93 -0.27
N GLN A 216 6.16 -2.78 0.59
CA GLN A 216 6.35 -2.10 1.86
C GLN A 216 6.88 -3.02 2.96
N GLY A 217 6.11 -4.02 3.36
CA GLY A 217 6.46 -4.89 4.48
C GLY A 217 6.47 -4.19 5.85
N VAL A 218 7.10 -4.85 6.82
CA VAL A 218 7.26 -4.35 8.20
C VAL A 218 8.72 -4.04 8.46
N SER A 219 9.06 -2.75 8.52
CA SER A 219 10.43 -2.29 8.76
C SER A 219 10.47 -0.84 9.26
N TYR A 220 11.62 -0.41 9.77
CA TYR A 220 11.82 1.00 10.12
C TYR A 220 11.85 1.91 8.88
N ASP A 221 12.33 1.40 7.75
CA ASP A 221 12.38 2.13 6.50
C ASP A 221 10.95 2.38 5.96
N ALA A 222 10.07 1.36 6.05
CA ALA A 222 8.65 1.50 5.76
C ALA A 222 7.98 2.55 6.65
N LEU A 223 8.24 2.52 7.96
CA LEU A 223 7.70 3.51 8.89
C LEU A 223 8.20 4.94 8.59
N ALA A 224 9.46 5.09 8.17
CA ALA A 224 10.01 6.39 7.78
C ALA A 224 9.29 6.94 6.54
N ASN A 225 9.08 6.11 5.52
CA ASN A 225 8.31 6.48 4.34
C ASN A 225 6.86 6.85 4.69
N ASP A 226 6.19 6.12 5.58
CA ASP A 226 4.84 6.44 6.06
C ASP A 226 4.77 7.84 6.67
N GLN A 227 5.74 8.23 7.49
CA GLN A 227 5.78 9.56 8.10
C GLN A 227 5.99 10.68 7.07
N LEU A 228 6.86 10.46 6.10
CA LEU A 228 7.10 11.42 5.02
C LEU A 228 5.90 11.55 4.08
N LEU A 229 5.24 10.42 3.78
CA LEU A 229 4.00 10.37 3.01
C LEU A 229 2.91 11.22 3.68
N LEU A 230 2.72 11.05 4.99
CA LEU A 230 1.75 11.84 5.75
C LEU A 230 2.06 13.35 5.67
N GLY A 231 3.35 13.71 5.66
CA GLY A 231 3.81 15.08 5.50
C GLY A 231 3.42 15.75 4.16
N GLN A 232 3.09 14.96 3.13
CA GLN A 232 2.58 15.48 1.85
C GLN A 232 1.10 15.84 1.89
N ASN A 233 0.40 15.56 3.00
CA ASN A 233 -1.04 15.78 3.16
C ASN A 233 -1.87 15.18 2.01
N PRO A 234 -1.69 13.89 1.67
CA PRO A 234 -2.33 13.29 0.52
C PRO A 234 -3.83 13.06 0.76
N ALA A 235 -4.62 13.20 -0.30
CA ALA A 235 -6.03 12.86 -0.31
C ALA A 235 -6.25 11.33 -0.26
N PHE A 236 -5.33 10.57 -0.82
CA PHE A 236 -5.29 9.10 -0.79
C PHE A 236 -3.88 8.59 -1.12
N HIS A 237 -3.66 7.32 -0.85
CA HIS A 237 -2.45 6.59 -1.18
C HIS A 237 -2.76 5.40 -2.10
N LEU A 238 -1.93 5.16 -3.11
CA LEU A 238 -1.97 3.99 -3.99
C LEU A 238 -0.87 3.00 -3.56
N HIS A 239 -1.25 1.80 -3.17
CA HIS A 239 -0.30 0.75 -2.82
C HIS A 239 -0.25 -0.31 -3.93
N ALA A 240 0.86 -0.34 -4.66
CA ALA A 240 1.04 -1.16 -5.87
C ALA A 240 1.38 -2.63 -5.58
N GLY A 241 0.80 -3.23 -4.54
CA GLY A 241 0.96 -4.63 -4.19
C GLY A 241 2.21 -4.94 -3.36
N ASP A 242 2.37 -6.22 -3.00
CA ASP A 242 3.36 -6.73 -2.05
C ASP A 242 3.29 -5.95 -0.73
N ILE A 243 2.14 -6.10 -0.08
CA ILE A 243 1.73 -5.19 0.99
C ILE A 243 2.55 -5.44 2.26
N CYS A 244 2.47 -6.64 2.84
CA CYS A 244 3.09 -6.88 4.13
C CYS A 244 4.16 -7.97 4.16
N TYR A 245 4.26 -8.81 3.11
CA TYR A 245 5.18 -9.95 3.04
C TYR A 245 4.95 -10.98 4.15
N ALA A 246 3.70 -11.28 4.47
CA ALA A 246 3.36 -12.44 5.29
C ALA A 246 3.75 -13.75 4.61
N ASP A 247 3.65 -13.82 3.28
CA ASP A 247 4.31 -14.80 2.42
C ASP A 247 5.66 -14.25 1.96
N ASP A 248 6.75 -14.76 2.54
CA ASP A 248 8.11 -14.32 2.19
C ASP A 248 8.61 -14.93 0.86
N SER A 249 7.96 -15.97 0.34
CA SER A 249 8.33 -16.66 -0.90
C SER A 249 7.74 -16.03 -2.15
N GLY A 250 6.50 -15.56 -2.10
CA GLY A 250 5.82 -14.84 -3.17
C GLY A 250 5.51 -15.66 -4.44
N HIS A 251 5.33 -16.99 -4.33
CA HIS A 251 5.06 -17.85 -5.48
C HIS A 251 3.59 -18.26 -5.61
N GLY A 252 2.75 -17.91 -4.62
CA GLY A 252 1.34 -18.27 -4.56
C GLY A 252 1.09 -19.77 -4.43
N LYS A 253 1.93 -20.49 -3.70
CA LYS A 253 1.86 -21.96 -3.52
C LYS A 253 1.69 -22.31 -2.06
N GLU A 254 1.03 -23.44 -1.78
CA GLU A 254 0.88 -24.00 -0.43
C GLU A 254 2.23 -24.32 0.27
N SER A 255 3.31 -24.47 -0.50
CA SER A 255 4.66 -24.70 0.02
C SER A 255 5.40 -23.43 0.41
N ASP A 256 4.80 -22.26 0.17
CA ASP A 256 5.42 -20.98 0.47
C ASP A 256 5.46 -20.73 1.98
N THR A 257 6.46 -19.98 2.42
CA THR A 257 6.61 -19.59 3.81
C THR A 257 5.62 -18.47 4.12
N TYR A 258 4.72 -18.71 5.06
CA TYR A 258 3.69 -17.75 5.43
C TYR A 258 3.54 -17.63 6.95
N ASP A 259 3.44 -16.41 7.45
CA ASP A 259 3.11 -16.10 8.84
C ASP A 259 2.03 -15.02 8.93
N ALA A 260 0.79 -15.41 9.24
CA ALA A 260 -0.35 -14.51 9.33
C ALA A 260 -0.17 -13.35 10.34
N ARG A 261 0.70 -13.52 11.35
CA ARG A 261 0.94 -12.51 12.40
C ARG A 261 1.67 -11.27 11.85
N VAL A 262 2.32 -11.38 10.70
CA VAL A 262 2.95 -10.24 10.02
C VAL A 262 1.92 -9.21 9.61
N TRP A 263 0.68 -9.63 9.27
CA TRP A 263 -0.42 -8.71 8.99
C TRP A 263 -0.83 -7.87 10.21
N ASP A 264 -0.84 -8.44 11.41
CA ASP A 264 -1.13 -7.69 12.63
C ASP A 264 -0.07 -6.61 12.88
N GLN A 265 1.20 -6.95 12.66
CA GLN A 265 2.31 -6.02 12.78
C GLN A 265 2.23 -4.91 11.72
N PHE A 266 1.95 -5.27 10.48
CA PHE A 266 1.80 -4.34 9.37
C PHE A 266 0.67 -3.34 9.62
N LEU A 267 -0.52 -3.82 9.96
CA LEU A 267 -1.67 -2.96 10.20
C LEU A 267 -1.46 -2.06 11.44
N ALA A 268 -0.77 -2.54 12.46
CA ALA A 268 -0.39 -1.73 13.62
C ALA A 268 0.65 -0.66 13.25
N GLN A 269 1.64 -1.00 12.41
CA GLN A 269 2.66 -0.05 11.93
C GLN A 269 2.03 1.08 11.10
N THR A 270 1.16 0.74 10.16
CA THR A 270 0.60 1.68 9.19
C THR A 270 -0.57 2.50 9.73
N GLU A 271 -1.17 2.11 10.86
CA GLU A 271 -2.37 2.76 11.42
C GLU A 271 -2.24 4.28 11.56
N SER A 272 -1.06 4.77 11.92
CA SER A 272 -0.83 6.22 12.11
C SER A 272 -1.13 7.04 10.86
N VAL A 273 -0.99 6.44 9.69
CA VAL A 273 -1.25 7.02 8.36
C VAL A 273 -2.57 6.50 7.79
N ALA A 274 -2.75 5.19 7.71
CA ALA A 274 -3.90 4.55 7.07
C ALA A 274 -5.24 4.83 7.78
N ALA A 275 -5.22 5.21 9.07
CA ALA A 275 -6.40 5.70 9.78
C ALA A 275 -6.83 7.13 9.40
N ARG A 276 -6.08 7.82 8.54
CA ARG A 276 -6.35 9.23 8.13
C ARG A 276 -6.33 9.41 6.62
N VAL A 277 -5.51 8.65 5.92
CA VAL A 277 -5.35 8.66 4.47
C VAL A 277 -5.94 7.36 3.93
N PRO A 278 -6.94 7.41 3.02
CA PRO A 278 -7.45 6.21 2.37
C PRO A 278 -6.35 5.48 1.60
N TRP A 279 -6.17 4.19 1.88
CA TRP A 279 -5.22 3.32 1.22
C TRP A 279 -5.93 2.49 0.17
N MET A 280 -5.61 2.76 -1.08
CA MET A 280 -6.16 2.07 -2.23
C MET A 280 -5.13 1.04 -2.69
N VAL A 281 -5.31 -0.20 -2.27
CA VAL A 281 -4.31 -1.27 -2.47
C VAL A 281 -4.70 -2.16 -3.66
N THR A 282 -3.71 -2.67 -4.37
CA THR A 282 -3.86 -3.81 -5.27
C THR A 282 -3.04 -5.00 -4.77
N THR A 283 -3.04 -6.10 -5.50
CA THR A 283 -2.34 -7.33 -5.12
C THR A 283 -1.00 -7.46 -5.82
N GLY A 284 0.04 -7.83 -5.07
CA GLY A 284 1.30 -8.31 -5.59
C GLY A 284 1.40 -9.83 -5.51
N ASN A 285 2.56 -10.39 -5.85
CA ASN A 285 2.76 -11.83 -5.79
C ASN A 285 2.92 -12.35 -4.36
N HIS A 286 3.42 -11.55 -3.42
CA HIS A 286 3.48 -11.88 -1.99
C HIS A 286 2.11 -11.71 -1.27
N ASP A 287 1.07 -11.24 -1.96
CA ASP A 287 -0.29 -11.15 -1.42
C ASP A 287 -1.16 -12.36 -1.82
N MET A 288 -0.64 -13.30 -2.62
CA MET A 288 -1.30 -14.57 -2.94
C MET A 288 -1.14 -15.55 -1.80
N GLU A 289 -2.24 -15.94 -1.19
CA GLU A 289 -2.30 -16.83 -0.01
C GLU A 289 -3.17 -18.05 -0.35
N ALA A 290 -2.57 -19.08 -0.94
CA ALA A 290 -3.27 -20.23 -1.52
C ALA A 290 -4.16 -21.02 -0.54
N TRP A 291 -3.93 -20.88 0.77
CA TRP A 291 -4.67 -21.59 1.82
C TRP A 291 -6.11 -21.10 2.03
N TYR A 292 -6.46 -19.89 1.57
CA TYR A 292 -7.76 -19.27 1.86
C TYR A 292 -8.78 -19.44 0.75
N SER A 293 -8.31 -19.60 -0.48
CA SER A 293 -9.16 -19.75 -1.65
C SER A 293 -8.37 -20.33 -2.83
N PRO A 294 -9.04 -20.86 -3.85
CA PRO A 294 -8.36 -21.41 -5.03
C PRO A 294 -7.48 -20.42 -5.78
N ASN A 295 -7.78 -19.12 -5.70
CA ASN A 295 -7.01 -18.03 -6.30
C ASN A 295 -6.09 -17.31 -5.29
N GLY A 296 -6.09 -17.71 -4.01
CA GLY A 296 -5.21 -17.17 -2.99
C GLY A 296 -5.58 -15.80 -2.42
N TYR A 297 -6.77 -15.25 -2.67
CA TYR A 297 -7.14 -13.90 -2.24
C TYR A 297 -8.17 -13.81 -1.11
N GLY A 298 -8.45 -14.92 -0.44
CA GLY A 298 -9.35 -14.94 0.72
C GLY A 298 -8.89 -14.03 1.85
N GLY A 299 -7.58 -13.99 2.12
CA GLY A 299 -6.99 -13.09 3.10
C GLY A 299 -7.15 -11.62 2.71
N GLN A 300 -6.94 -11.28 1.43
CA GLN A 300 -7.14 -9.93 0.91
C GLN A 300 -8.60 -9.47 1.10
N SER A 301 -9.56 -10.33 0.76
CA SER A 301 -10.99 -10.05 0.95
C SER A 301 -11.40 -9.92 2.42
N ALA A 302 -10.72 -10.63 3.32
CA ALA A 302 -10.98 -10.51 4.75
C ALA A 302 -10.45 -9.20 5.34
N ARG A 303 -9.28 -8.72 4.89
CA ARG A 303 -8.58 -7.56 5.45
C ARG A 303 -9.06 -6.22 4.90
N TRP A 304 -9.41 -6.18 3.61
CA TRP A 304 -9.71 -4.95 2.92
C TRP A 304 -11.17 -4.85 2.49
N SER A 305 -11.69 -3.65 2.51
CA SER A 305 -13.00 -3.31 1.93
C SER A 305 -12.79 -2.26 0.85
N LEU A 306 -12.57 -2.74 -0.37
CA LEU A 306 -12.22 -1.94 -1.56
C LEU A 306 -13.47 -1.66 -2.42
N PRO A 307 -13.39 -0.82 -3.47
CA PRO A 307 -14.48 -0.66 -4.44
C PRO A 307 -14.88 -2.00 -5.07
N ASP A 308 -16.17 -2.16 -5.27
CA ASP A 308 -16.83 -3.40 -5.74
C ASP A 308 -17.24 -3.35 -7.22
N ASN A 309 -16.58 -2.51 -8.01
CA ASN A 309 -16.91 -2.25 -9.42
C ASN A 309 -15.94 -2.92 -10.41
N GLY A 310 -15.08 -3.80 -9.93
CA GLY A 310 -14.20 -4.64 -10.74
C GLY A 310 -14.94 -5.72 -11.53
N PRO A 311 -14.20 -6.57 -12.25
CA PRO A 311 -14.81 -7.65 -13.05
C PRO A 311 -15.48 -8.72 -12.18
N ASP A 312 -14.94 -8.98 -11.02
CA ASP A 312 -15.41 -9.96 -10.05
C ASP A 312 -14.82 -9.59 -8.67
N PRO A 313 -15.51 -8.80 -7.85
CA PRO A 313 -14.99 -8.32 -6.57
C PRO A 313 -14.67 -9.42 -5.55
N GLU A 314 -15.34 -10.57 -5.63
CA GLU A 314 -15.09 -11.71 -4.74
C GLU A 314 -13.83 -12.47 -5.15
N LYS A 315 -13.64 -12.66 -6.46
CA LYS A 315 -12.54 -13.42 -7.02
C LYS A 315 -11.28 -12.59 -7.22
N ALA A 316 -11.43 -11.31 -7.55
CA ALA A 316 -10.35 -10.37 -7.85
C ALA A 316 -10.49 -9.06 -7.03
N PRO A 317 -10.35 -9.12 -5.69
CA PRO A 317 -10.63 -7.99 -4.80
C PRO A 317 -9.68 -6.79 -4.98
N GLY A 318 -8.52 -6.99 -5.61
CA GLY A 318 -7.55 -5.93 -5.94
C GLY A 318 -7.80 -5.22 -7.27
N VAL A 319 -8.91 -5.55 -7.98
CA VAL A 319 -9.23 -4.99 -9.30
C VAL A 319 -10.45 -4.10 -9.22
N TYR A 320 -10.27 -2.80 -9.40
CA TYR A 320 -11.35 -1.81 -9.29
C TYR A 320 -10.95 -0.48 -9.93
N SER A 321 -11.87 0.47 -9.95
CA SER A 321 -11.61 1.85 -10.34
C SER A 321 -12.32 2.83 -9.43
N PHE A 322 -11.82 4.05 -9.41
CA PHE A 322 -12.50 5.19 -8.79
C PHE A 322 -12.08 6.49 -9.47
N ARG A 323 -12.79 7.57 -9.16
CA ARG A 323 -12.43 8.91 -9.60
C ARG A 323 -12.28 9.83 -8.41
N TYR A 324 -11.17 10.56 -8.37
CA TYR A 324 -10.96 11.63 -7.40
C TYR A 324 -10.65 12.93 -8.16
N GLY A 325 -11.49 13.97 -7.98
CA GLY A 325 -11.36 15.18 -8.77
C GLY A 325 -11.35 14.90 -10.28
N ASN A 326 -10.31 15.37 -10.95
CA ASN A 326 -10.10 15.21 -12.40
C ASN A 326 -9.25 13.97 -12.78
N VAL A 327 -8.94 13.07 -11.84
CA VAL A 327 -8.14 11.87 -12.07
C VAL A 327 -9.01 10.61 -11.96
N GLY A 328 -9.02 9.81 -13.02
CA GLY A 328 -9.52 8.45 -13.01
C GLY A 328 -8.40 7.48 -12.64
N VAL A 329 -8.63 6.63 -11.65
CA VAL A 329 -7.65 5.66 -11.14
C VAL A 329 -8.16 4.25 -11.39
N VAL A 330 -7.28 3.37 -11.90
CA VAL A 330 -7.58 1.96 -12.18
C VAL A 330 -6.55 1.08 -11.47
N ALA A 331 -7.02 0.21 -10.60
CA ALA A 331 -6.24 -0.84 -9.95
C ALA A 331 -6.37 -2.15 -10.72
N LEU A 332 -5.24 -2.84 -10.95
CA LEU A 332 -5.21 -4.13 -11.65
C LEU A 332 -4.41 -5.15 -10.86
N ASP A 333 -4.75 -6.43 -11.04
CA ASP A 333 -3.97 -7.55 -10.51
C ASP A 333 -3.12 -8.18 -11.63
N ALA A 334 -1.82 -7.90 -11.61
CA ALA A 334 -0.90 -8.38 -12.63
C ALA A 334 -0.59 -9.89 -12.51
N ASN A 335 -0.93 -10.55 -11.39
CA ASN A 335 -0.82 -12.01 -11.26
C ASN A 335 -1.67 -12.76 -12.30
N ASP A 336 -2.78 -12.15 -12.77
CA ASP A 336 -3.65 -12.71 -13.83
C ASP A 336 -2.94 -12.87 -15.17
N VAL A 337 -1.92 -12.06 -15.44
CA VAL A 337 -1.25 -12.00 -16.75
C VAL A 337 0.25 -12.29 -16.71
N SER A 338 0.89 -12.26 -15.55
CA SER A 338 2.34 -12.37 -15.39
C SER A 338 2.93 -13.64 -16.04
N TYR A 339 4.06 -13.47 -16.72
CA TYR A 339 4.88 -14.56 -17.23
C TYR A 339 5.98 -14.97 -16.25
N GLU A 340 6.40 -14.09 -15.37
CA GLU A 340 7.40 -14.37 -14.36
C GLU A 340 6.85 -15.29 -13.26
N ILE A 341 5.73 -14.92 -12.66
CA ILE A 341 5.09 -15.66 -11.56
C ILE A 341 3.69 -16.11 -11.99
N PRO A 342 3.58 -17.24 -12.69
CA PRO A 342 2.34 -17.65 -13.36
C PRO A 342 1.36 -18.41 -12.45
N ALA A 343 1.51 -18.37 -11.13
CA ALA A 343 0.65 -19.14 -10.21
C ALA A 343 -0.85 -18.87 -10.42
N ASN A 344 -1.22 -17.59 -10.60
CA ASN A 344 -2.60 -17.17 -10.84
C ASN A 344 -2.90 -16.75 -12.27
N ARG A 345 -1.97 -17.03 -13.19
CA ARG A 345 -2.15 -16.60 -14.57
C ARG A 345 -3.42 -17.15 -15.19
N GLY A 346 -4.26 -16.25 -15.73
CA GLY A 346 -5.54 -16.58 -16.37
C GLY A 346 -6.67 -16.90 -15.40
N TYR A 347 -6.51 -16.63 -14.09
CA TYR A 347 -7.54 -16.99 -13.11
C TYR A 347 -8.87 -16.24 -13.31
N THR A 348 -8.87 -15.09 -14.02
CA THR A 348 -10.08 -14.37 -14.38
C THR A 348 -10.66 -14.77 -15.73
N ASP A 349 -10.06 -15.73 -16.45
CA ASP A 349 -10.44 -16.09 -17.84
C ASP A 349 -10.50 -14.87 -18.78
N GLY A 350 -9.59 -13.91 -18.59
CA GLY A 350 -9.52 -12.65 -19.34
C GLY A 350 -10.65 -11.66 -19.01
N ALA A 351 -11.45 -11.90 -17.97
CA ALA A 351 -12.50 -10.96 -17.56
C ALA A 351 -11.92 -9.62 -17.12
N GLN A 352 -10.75 -9.63 -16.48
CA GLN A 352 -10.03 -8.42 -16.07
C GLN A 352 -9.63 -7.57 -17.29
N THR A 353 -9.00 -8.15 -18.30
CA THR A 353 -8.58 -7.42 -19.52
C THR A 353 -9.79 -6.85 -20.26
N ARG A 354 -10.89 -7.63 -20.38
CA ARG A 354 -12.13 -7.14 -20.98
C ARG A 354 -12.78 -6.00 -20.17
N TRP A 355 -12.75 -6.08 -18.85
CA TRP A 355 -13.23 -5.02 -17.98
C TRP A 355 -12.36 -3.77 -18.11
N LEU A 356 -11.03 -3.91 -18.10
CA LEU A 356 -10.07 -2.83 -18.30
C LEU A 356 -10.35 -2.05 -19.58
N ALA A 357 -10.54 -2.74 -20.70
CA ALA A 357 -10.84 -2.09 -21.99
C ALA A 357 -12.12 -1.24 -21.93
N ARG A 358 -13.19 -1.75 -21.28
CA ARG A 358 -14.43 -0.99 -21.09
C ARG A 358 -14.24 0.20 -20.16
N GLU A 359 -13.50 0.00 -19.08
CA GLU A 359 -13.30 1.02 -18.06
C GLU A 359 -12.44 2.18 -18.57
N LEU A 360 -11.33 1.90 -19.24
CA LEU A 360 -10.51 2.92 -19.89
C LEU A 360 -11.31 3.72 -20.93
N LYS A 361 -12.14 3.04 -21.72
CA LYS A 361 -13.04 3.70 -22.67
C LYS A 361 -14.05 4.62 -21.93
N ARG A 362 -14.62 4.17 -20.82
CA ARG A 362 -15.56 4.96 -20.00
C ARG A 362 -14.89 6.21 -19.45
N LEU A 363 -13.68 6.06 -18.88
CA LEU A 363 -12.92 7.18 -18.32
C LEU A 363 -12.54 8.20 -19.40
N ARG A 364 -12.14 7.76 -20.60
CA ARG A 364 -11.84 8.67 -21.71
C ARG A 364 -13.08 9.33 -22.32
N ALA A 365 -14.24 8.71 -22.27
CA ALA A 365 -15.50 9.34 -22.69
C ALA A 365 -15.91 10.50 -21.77
N ALA A 366 -15.44 10.51 -20.51
CA ALA A 366 -15.60 11.61 -19.56
C ALA A 366 -14.55 12.73 -19.74
N ASP A 367 -13.59 12.56 -20.68
CA ASP A 367 -12.61 13.57 -21.06
C ASP A 367 -13.33 14.63 -21.93
N GLY A 368 -13.62 15.77 -21.35
CA GLY A 368 -14.24 17.01 -21.81
C GLY A 368 -14.44 17.34 -23.30
N GLY A 369 -14.77 16.36 -24.12
CA GLY A 369 -15.17 16.58 -25.52
C GLY A 369 -16.55 17.19 -25.60
N ASP A 370 -16.62 18.48 -25.97
CA ASP A 370 -17.72 19.21 -26.61
C ASP A 370 -19.18 19.06 -26.04
N ARG A 371 -19.34 18.60 -24.80
CA ARG A 371 -20.61 18.54 -24.11
C ARG A 371 -20.61 19.49 -22.93
N GLY A 372 -21.33 20.59 -23.06
CA GLY A 372 -21.48 21.65 -22.10
C GLY A 372 -22.17 21.29 -20.78
N ASP A 373 -22.03 20.07 -20.29
CA ASP A 373 -22.59 19.58 -19.04
C ASP A 373 -21.52 19.34 -18.01
N GLY A 374 -21.35 20.35 -17.16
CA GLY A 374 -20.86 20.24 -15.80
C GLY A 374 -19.43 19.74 -15.58
N ALA A 375 -18.54 20.60 -15.15
CA ALA A 375 -17.18 20.31 -14.61
C ALA A 375 -17.11 19.17 -13.59
N ALA A 376 -18.24 18.72 -13.05
CA ALA A 376 -18.34 17.74 -11.98
C ALA A 376 -17.84 16.33 -12.33
N ASP A 377 -17.91 15.94 -13.61
CA ASP A 377 -17.59 14.55 -14.04
C ASP A 377 -16.41 14.44 -15.01
N ARG A 378 -15.64 15.52 -15.16
CA ARG A 378 -14.48 15.56 -16.05
C ARG A 378 -13.35 14.67 -15.53
N VAL A 379 -12.73 13.88 -16.42
CA VAL A 379 -11.50 13.14 -16.19
C VAL A 379 -10.42 13.69 -17.12
N ASP A 380 -9.45 14.40 -16.60
CA ASP A 380 -8.31 14.87 -17.38
C ASP A 380 -7.26 13.77 -17.52
N PHE A 381 -6.95 13.05 -16.44
CA PHE A 381 -5.88 12.06 -16.38
C PHE A 381 -6.39 10.69 -16.00
N ILE A 382 -5.79 9.65 -16.60
CA ILE A 382 -5.96 8.25 -16.21
C ILE A 382 -4.64 7.75 -15.63
N VAL A 383 -4.68 7.31 -14.38
CA VAL A 383 -3.58 6.66 -13.67
C VAL A 383 -3.94 5.19 -13.49
N VAL A 384 -3.07 4.30 -13.94
CA VAL A 384 -3.22 2.85 -13.73
C VAL A 384 -2.13 2.39 -12.79
N PHE A 385 -2.45 1.55 -11.80
CA PHE A 385 -1.44 0.99 -10.92
C PHE A 385 -1.65 -0.51 -10.72
N PHE A 386 -0.56 -1.25 -10.66
CA PHE A 386 -0.50 -2.69 -10.49
C PHE A 386 0.93 -3.12 -10.15
N HIS A 387 1.12 -4.37 -9.76
CA HIS A 387 2.38 -4.78 -9.16
C HIS A 387 3.50 -5.02 -10.18
N HIS A 388 3.44 -6.06 -11.01
CA HIS A 388 4.54 -6.45 -11.91
C HIS A 388 4.84 -5.38 -12.96
N CYS A 389 6.13 -5.08 -13.15
CA CYS A 389 6.54 -3.98 -14.03
C CYS A 389 6.33 -4.30 -15.50
N ALA A 390 5.64 -3.40 -16.22
CA ALA A 390 5.64 -3.44 -17.68
C ALA A 390 7.04 -3.14 -18.24
N TYR A 391 7.75 -2.21 -17.62
CA TYR A 391 9.08 -1.75 -18.00
C TYR A 391 9.94 -1.53 -16.76
N SER A 392 11.01 -2.30 -16.59
CA SER A 392 12.03 -2.11 -15.57
C SER A 392 13.35 -2.73 -16.02
N THR A 393 14.46 -2.21 -15.52
CA THR A 393 15.82 -2.71 -15.75
C THR A 393 16.44 -3.29 -14.47
N SER A 394 15.70 -3.31 -13.36
CA SER A 394 16.15 -3.87 -12.08
C SER A 394 16.01 -5.41 -12.05
N THR A 395 16.13 -6.03 -10.91
CA THR A 395 16.30 -7.47 -10.68
C THR A 395 15.23 -8.36 -11.35
N HIS A 396 13.94 -8.01 -11.24
CA HIS A 396 12.84 -8.75 -11.89
C HIS A 396 12.59 -8.28 -13.33
N ALA A 397 13.18 -7.14 -13.72
CA ALA A 397 13.06 -6.53 -15.03
C ALA A 397 11.60 -6.33 -15.48
N SER A 398 11.29 -6.65 -16.74
CA SER A 398 9.99 -6.40 -17.35
C SER A 398 9.17 -7.67 -17.46
N ASP A 399 7.86 -7.61 -17.19
CA ASP A 399 6.95 -8.74 -17.41
C ASP A 399 6.30 -8.68 -18.79
N GLY A 400 6.59 -9.70 -19.62
CA GLY A 400 6.05 -9.79 -20.99
C GLY A 400 4.54 -10.04 -21.03
N GLY A 401 3.95 -10.67 -20.01
CA GLY A 401 2.51 -10.89 -19.94
C GLY A 401 1.74 -9.59 -19.76
N VAL A 402 2.25 -8.70 -18.91
CA VAL A 402 1.71 -7.33 -18.77
C VAL A 402 1.82 -6.57 -20.09
N ARG A 403 2.96 -6.67 -20.78
CA ARG A 403 3.15 -6.02 -22.08
C ARG A 403 2.16 -6.53 -23.14
N ASP A 404 2.04 -7.85 -23.26
CA ASP A 404 1.20 -8.51 -24.27
C ASP A 404 -0.29 -8.22 -24.07
N GLU A 405 -0.76 -8.16 -22.81
CA GLU A 405 -2.19 -8.08 -22.48
C GLU A 405 -2.70 -6.65 -22.31
N TRP A 406 -1.86 -5.72 -21.78
CA TRP A 406 -2.38 -4.43 -21.32
C TRP A 406 -1.76 -3.20 -21.98
N VAL A 407 -0.47 -3.24 -22.39
CA VAL A 407 0.21 -2.04 -22.90
C VAL A 407 -0.50 -1.46 -24.13
N ALA A 408 -0.97 -2.32 -25.05
CA ALA A 408 -1.73 -1.86 -26.21
C ALA A 408 -3.04 -1.15 -25.83
N LEU A 409 -3.72 -1.59 -24.75
CA LEU A 409 -4.91 -0.92 -24.22
C LEU A 409 -4.55 0.44 -23.57
N PHE A 410 -3.42 0.52 -22.88
CA PHE A 410 -2.94 1.78 -22.30
C PHE A 410 -2.67 2.81 -23.40
N GLU A 411 -2.00 2.40 -24.47
CA GLU A 411 -1.73 3.27 -25.61
C GLU A 411 -3.02 3.68 -26.34
N GLN A 412 -3.90 2.73 -26.63
CA GLN A 412 -5.18 2.98 -27.30
C GLN A 412 -6.03 4.01 -26.54
N HIS A 413 -6.06 3.90 -25.22
CA HIS A 413 -6.85 4.78 -24.35
C HIS A 413 -6.04 5.92 -23.75
N ARG A 414 -4.76 6.08 -24.16
CA ARG A 414 -3.89 7.19 -23.76
C ARG A 414 -3.80 7.31 -22.24
N VAL A 415 -3.44 6.20 -21.56
CA VAL A 415 -3.14 6.21 -20.14
C VAL A 415 -1.98 7.17 -19.89
N ASP A 416 -2.11 8.02 -18.88
CA ASP A 416 -1.19 9.14 -18.66
C ASP A 416 0.01 8.74 -17.83
N LEU A 417 -0.22 7.90 -16.81
CA LEU A 417 0.79 7.43 -15.88
C LEU A 417 0.47 6.00 -15.46
N VAL A 418 1.49 5.15 -15.45
CA VAL A 418 1.44 3.81 -14.87
C VAL A 418 2.38 3.75 -13.67
N VAL A 419 1.90 3.21 -12.54
CA VAL A 419 2.69 3.01 -11.32
C VAL A 419 2.77 1.52 -11.00
N ASN A 420 3.98 1.03 -10.83
CA ASN A 420 4.30 -0.37 -10.51
C ASN A 420 5.07 -0.52 -9.20
N GLY A 421 5.05 -1.72 -8.62
CA GLY A 421 5.93 -2.20 -7.56
C GLY A 421 6.92 -3.24 -8.07
N HIS A 422 7.06 -4.37 -7.34
CA HIS A 422 7.79 -5.59 -7.70
C HIS A 422 9.31 -5.45 -7.74
N ASN A 423 9.86 -4.45 -8.38
CA ASN A 423 11.27 -4.10 -8.27
C ASN A 423 11.48 -3.11 -7.15
N HIS A 424 12.20 -3.49 -6.11
CA HIS A 424 12.41 -2.73 -4.88
C HIS A 424 13.38 -1.58 -5.09
N VAL A 425 13.02 -0.67 -5.99
CA VAL A 425 13.79 0.51 -6.44
C VAL A 425 12.82 1.61 -6.86
N TYR A 426 13.36 2.77 -7.19
CA TYR A 426 12.66 3.74 -8.03
C TYR A 426 13.23 3.70 -9.45
N GLU A 427 12.36 3.55 -10.45
CA GLU A 427 12.72 3.66 -11.85
C GLU A 427 11.64 4.40 -12.62
N ARG A 428 12.04 5.31 -13.52
CA ARG A 428 11.12 6.00 -14.43
C ARG A 428 11.58 5.88 -15.88
N THR A 429 10.62 5.55 -16.74
CA THR A 429 10.87 5.54 -18.19
C THR A 429 10.77 6.92 -18.81
N ASP A 430 11.38 7.09 -19.97
CA ASP A 430 10.91 8.07 -20.94
C ASP A 430 9.46 7.76 -21.36
N PRO A 431 8.73 8.66 -22.02
CA PRO A 431 7.42 8.32 -22.60
C PRO A 431 7.55 7.22 -23.63
N VAL A 432 6.82 6.12 -23.44
CA VAL A 432 6.89 4.90 -24.26
C VAL A 432 5.64 4.80 -25.15
N ARG A 433 5.87 4.43 -26.42
CA ARG A 433 4.83 4.03 -27.36
C ARG A 433 5.37 2.94 -28.29
N GLY A 434 4.59 1.89 -28.52
CA GLY A 434 5.02 0.75 -29.32
C GLY A 434 6.21 0.00 -28.74
N GLY A 435 6.44 0.10 -27.42
CA GLY A 435 7.57 -0.52 -26.74
C GLY A 435 8.86 0.32 -26.72
N GLU A 436 8.90 1.44 -27.43
CA GLU A 436 10.07 2.29 -27.61
C GLU A 436 9.88 3.67 -27.02
N PRO A 437 10.97 4.35 -26.54
CA PRO A 437 10.91 5.73 -26.10
C PRO A 437 10.66 6.65 -27.29
N THR A 438 9.71 7.55 -27.17
CA THR A 438 9.42 8.53 -28.25
C THR A 438 10.30 9.76 -28.17
N ARG A 439 10.79 10.07 -26.98
CA ARG A 439 11.70 11.19 -26.72
C ARG A 439 12.32 11.07 -25.33
N LYS A 440 13.40 11.77 -25.07
CA LYS A 440 13.98 11.91 -23.74
C LYS A 440 13.10 12.85 -22.88
N LEU A 441 12.73 12.40 -21.68
CA LEU A 441 12.04 13.19 -20.67
C LEU A 441 13.00 13.46 -19.51
N GLU A 442 13.71 14.55 -19.60
CA GLU A 442 14.66 14.97 -18.57
C GLU A 442 13.97 15.25 -17.22
N ILE A 443 14.74 15.21 -16.12
CA ILE A 443 14.27 15.64 -14.80
C ILE A 443 13.83 17.11 -14.88
N GLY A 444 12.65 17.42 -14.35
CA GLY A 444 12.01 18.74 -14.51
C GLY A 444 11.28 18.94 -15.83
N GLY A 445 11.35 17.95 -16.74
CA GLY A 445 10.71 18.04 -18.06
C GLY A 445 9.20 17.87 -18.03
N THR A 446 8.55 18.20 -19.15
CA THR A 446 7.10 18.05 -19.34
C THR A 446 6.84 17.10 -20.48
N THR A 447 5.86 16.21 -20.32
CA THR A 447 5.37 15.30 -21.37
C THR A 447 3.88 15.48 -21.60
N GLU A 448 3.43 15.14 -22.81
CA GLU A 448 2.04 15.11 -23.23
C GLU A 448 1.71 13.71 -23.73
N PRO A 449 1.07 12.84 -22.93
CA PRO A 449 0.88 11.43 -23.25
C PRO A 449 0.15 11.19 -24.58
N ARG A 450 -0.79 12.08 -24.95
CA ARG A 450 -1.49 11.99 -26.26
C ARG A 450 -0.54 12.02 -27.45
N ARG A 451 0.57 12.77 -27.33
CA ARG A 451 1.61 12.91 -28.36
C ARG A 451 2.80 12.00 -28.08
N ASP A 452 3.26 12.00 -26.83
CA ASP A 452 4.56 11.42 -26.48
C ASP A 452 4.47 9.95 -26.03
N GLY A 453 3.31 9.47 -25.56
CA GLY A 453 3.13 8.12 -25.02
C GLY A 453 3.03 8.10 -23.49
N THR A 454 2.91 6.92 -22.92
CA THR A 454 2.71 6.69 -21.47
C THR A 454 4.06 6.71 -20.75
N VAL A 455 4.10 7.32 -19.55
CA VAL A 455 5.23 7.20 -18.61
C VAL A 455 4.94 6.08 -17.62
N TYR A 456 5.93 5.20 -17.44
CA TYR A 456 5.87 4.11 -16.46
C TYR A 456 6.83 4.42 -15.31
N VAL A 457 6.36 4.25 -14.09
CA VAL A 457 7.14 4.47 -12.87
C VAL A 457 7.08 3.21 -12.02
N THR A 458 8.23 2.64 -11.72
CA THR A 458 8.40 1.64 -10.67
C THR A 458 8.68 2.37 -9.36
N ALA A 459 7.85 2.16 -8.37
CA ALA A 459 7.93 2.78 -7.05
C ALA A 459 7.92 1.71 -5.94
N GLY A 460 8.76 0.68 -6.09
CA GLY A 460 8.83 -0.46 -5.17
C GLY A 460 9.79 -0.26 -3.98
N GLY A 461 10.22 0.96 -3.74
CA GLY A 461 11.16 1.28 -2.66
C GLY A 461 10.52 1.59 -1.32
N ALA A 462 9.33 1.02 -0.97
CA ALA A 462 8.60 1.46 0.22
C ALA A 462 9.20 0.97 1.55
N GLY A 463 9.87 -0.20 1.59
CA GLY A 463 10.40 -0.67 2.89
C GLY A 463 11.00 -2.07 2.88
N LYS A 464 10.78 -2.88 1.84
CA LYS A 464 11.41 -4.19 1.69
C LYS A 464 12.86 -4.04 1.21
N LYS A 465 13.68 -5.07 1.40
CA LYS A 465 15.09 -5.08 0.99
C LYS A 465 15.24 -4.61 -0.45
N LEU A 466 16.07 -3.58 -0.67
CA LEU A 466 16.30 -2.98 -1.97
C LEU A 466 16.99 -3.94 -2.95
N TYR A 467 16.72 -3.75 -4.24
CA TYR A 467 17.39 -4.37 -5.36
C TYR A 467 18.37 -3.40 -6.02
N ASP A 468 19.14 -3.93 -6.97
CA ASP A 468 20.14 -3.16 -7.70
C ASP A 468 19.76 -3.04 -9.18
N PHE A 469 20.40 -2.09 -9.86
CA PHE A 469 20.41 -2.00 -11.31
C PHE A 469 21.68 -2.63 -11.87
N PRO A 470 21.67 -3.13 -13.12
CA PRO A 470 22.88 -3.62 -13.79
C PRO A 470 23.86 -2.49 -14.16
N VAL A 471 23.48 -1.25 -13.92
CA VAL A 471 24.22 -0.02 -14.23
C VAL A 471 24.07 0.96 -13.06
N PRO A 472 24.91 2.01 -12.97
CA PRO A 472 24.80 3.01 -11.91
C PRO A 472 23.43 3.70 -11.85
N ASP A 473 23.08 4.18 -10.67
CA ASP A 473 21.96 5.08 -10.46
C ASP A 473 22.05 6.33 -11.35
N SER A 474 20.88 6.87 -11.71
CA SER A 474 20.74 8.12 -12.45
C SER A 474 19.52 8.88 -11.92
N TYR A 475 19.72 9.91 -11.11
CA TYR A 475 18.68 10.68 -10.45
C TYR A 475 19.08 12.15 -10.27
N GLU A 476 18.20 12.98 -9.75
CA GLU A 476 18.46 14.42 -9.61
C GLU A 476 19.76 14.72 -8.84
N GLY A 477 20.69 15.38 -9.53
CA GLY A 477 22.02 15.72 -9.01
C GLY A 477 23.03 14.57 -9.07
N HIS A 478 22.70 13.45 -9.69
CA HIS A 478 23.60 12.32 -9.98
C HIS A 478 23.18 11.66 -11.30
N LEU A 479 23.51 12.26 -12.41
CA LEU A 479 23.12 11.77 -13.74
C LEU A 479 24.14 10.80 -14.31
N ASP A 480 23.65 9.71 -14.89
CA ASP A 480 24.42 8.78 -15.70
C ASP A 480 24.16 9.07 -17.19
N GLU A 481 25.21 9.30 -17.96
CA GLU A 481 25.11 9.75 -19.36
C GLU A 481 24.89 8.63 -20.37
N ARG A 482 24.82 7.36 -19.94
CA ARG A 482 24.62 6.24 -20.87
C ARG A 482 23.26 6.32 -21.55
N GLU A 483 23.23 5.98 -22.83
CA GLU A 483 22.01 6.04 -23.64
C GLU A 483 21.20 4.74 -23.55
N SER A 484 21.85 3.60 -23.34
CA SER A 484 21.18 2.30 -23.24
C SER A 484 21.57 1.53 -21.98
N VAL A 485 20.62 0.75 -21.47
CA VAL A 485 20.76 -0.05 -20.27
C VAL A 485 20.48 -1.51 -20.60
N PRO A 486 21.33 -2.47 -20.19
CA PRO A 486 21.01 -3.89 -20.34
C PRO A 486 19.81 -4.25 -19.48
N SER A 487 18.89 -5.02 -20.03
CA SER A 487 17.68 -5.48 -19.39
C SER A 487 17.31 -6.87 -19.86
N PHE A 488 16.21 -7.38 -19.40
CA PHE A 488 15.53 -8.54 -19.95
C PHE A 488 14.02 -8.39 -19.78
N HIS A 489 13.27 -9.23 -20.49
CA HIS A 489 11.84 -9.38 -20.24
C HIS A 489 11.45 -10.86 -20.20
N TRP A 490 10.49 -11.18 -19.37
CA TRP A 490 9.92 -12.51 -19.27
C TRP A 490 9.00 -12.80 -20.45
N THR A 491 9.19 -13.93 -21.08
CA THR A 491 8.38 -14.39 -22.23
C THR A 491 7.32 -15.39 -21.77
N LYS A 492 6.34 -15.65 -22.64
CA LYS A 492 5.30 -16.66 -22.44
C LYS A 492 5.87 -18.07 -22.20
N ALA A 493 7.05 -18.36 -22.72
CA ALA A 493 7.77 -19.62 -22.48
C ALA A 493 8.49 -19.64 -21.11
N ARG A 494 8.35 -18.59 -20.30
CA ARG A 494 9.05 -18.43 -19.00
C ARG A 494 10.57 -18.42 -19.14
N VAL A 495 11.05 -17.81 -20.20
CA VAL A 495 12.47 -17.56 -20.45
C VAL A 495 12.68 -16.06 -20.48
N GLN A 496 13.83 -15.63 -19.98
CA GLN A 496 14.28 -14.25 -20.04
C GLN A 496 14.92 -13.98 -21.40
N ASN A 497 14.32 -13.07 -22.17
CA ASN A 497 14.97 -12.50 -23.35
C ASN A 497 15.75 -11.28 -22.94
N ARG A 498 17.07 -11.30 -23.19
CA ARG A 498 17.96 -10.15 -22.95
C ARG A 498 17.73 -9.07 -23.98
N ASP A 499 17.87 -7.82 -23.55
CA ASP A 499 17.65 -6.64 -24.35
C ASP A 499 18.57 -5.50 -23.91
N HIS A 500 18.68 -4.46 -24.76
CA HIS A 500 19.27 -3.18 -24.41
C HIS A 500 18.22 -2.11 -24.67
N VAL A 501 17.87 -1.36 -23.66
CA VAL A 501 16.74 -0.44 -23.69
C VAL A 501 17.21 0.99 -23.49
N GLU A 502 16.56 1.94 -24.18
CA GLU A 502 16.88 3.36 -24.11
C GLU A 502 15.88 4.15 -23.24
N TRP A 503 14.75 3.51 -22.87
CA TRP A 503 13.68 4.15 -22.15
C TRP A 503 13.93 4.33 -20.63
N SER A 504 14.90 3.67 -20.01
CA SER A 504 15.20 3.79 -18.58
C SER A 504 15.91 5.11 -18.27
N ARG A 505 15.15 6.12 -17.83
CA ARG A 505 15.64 7.50 -17.67
C ARG A 505 16.16 7.79 -16.27
N VAL A 506 15.40 7.45 -15.25
CA VAL A 506 15.78 7.68 -13.85
C VAL A 506 15.83 6.34 -13.11
N ARG A 507 16.91 6.14 -12.37
CA ARG A 507 17.17 4.93 -11.55
C ARG A 507 17.70 5.37 -10.20
N TYR A 508 17.10 4.84 -9.13
CA TYR A 508 17.53 5.15 -7.77
C TYR A 508 17.39 3.91 -6.88
N THR A 509 18.51 3.46 -6.35
CA THR A 509 18.60 2.36 -5.38
C THR A 509 18.49 2.91 -3.97
N GLY A 510 17.27 3.13 -3.50
CA GLY A 510 16.99 3.64 -2.16
C GLY A 510 15.51 3.66 -1.84
N PHE A 511 15.20 3.72 -0.55
CA PHE A 511 13.82 3.82 -0.09
C PHE A 511 13.21 5.15 -0.53
N SER A 512 12.00 5.07 -1.07
CA SER A 512 11.38 6.21 -1.73
C SER A 512 9.88 6.01 -1.94
N PHE A 513 9.18 7.09 -2.24
CA PHE A 513 7.77 7.09 -2.61
C PHE A 513 7.46 8.20 -3.63
N LEU A 514 6.30 8.11 -4.27
CA LEU A 514 5.78 9.15 -5.15
C LEU A 514 4.82 10.08 -4.42
N ALA A 515 4.93 11.38 -4.71
CA ALA A 515 3.91 12.38 -4.46
C ALA A 515 3.48 12.98 -5.81
N VAL A 516 2.19 12.92 -6.10
CA VAL A 516 1.61 13.40 -7.36
C VAL A 516 0.58 14.47 -7.06
N GLU A 517 0.85 15.70 -7.49
CA GLU A 517 -0.08 16.81 -7.37
C GLU A 517 -0.90 16.95 -8.66
N SER A 518 -2.23 16.83 -8.55
CA SER A 518 -3.14 17.17 -9.64
C SER A 518 -3.51 18.63 -9.61
N ARG A 519 -3.30 19.31 -10.73
CA ARG A 519 -3.63 20.71 -10.95
C ARG A 519 -4.63 20.83 -12.09
N PRO A 520 -5.93 20.90 -11.79
CA PRO A 520 -6.97 21.13 -12.79
C PRO A 520 -6.91 22.56 -13.34
N GLY A 521 -7.60 22.83 -14.42
CA GLY A 521 -7.72 24.17 -15.01
C GLY A 521 -7.69 24.14 -16.54
N GLY A 522 -7.40 25.30 -17.16
CA GLY A 522 -7.37 25.43 -18.63
C GLY A 522 -6.26 24.60 -19.31
N ARG A 523 -5.20 24.29 -18.59
CA ARG A 523 -4.13 23.35 -18.97
C ARG A 523 -3.85 22.44 -17.80
N PRO A 524 -4.61 21.36 -17.63
CA PRO A 524 -4.46 20.49 -16.48
C PRO A 524 -3.09 19.79 -16.52
N SER A 525 -2.54 19.53 -15.31
CA SER A 525 -1.26 18.82 -15.16
C SER A 525 -1.25 17.91 -13.94
N LEU A 526 -0.46 16.83 -14.03
CA LEU A 526 0.03 16.08 -12.89
C LEU A 526 1.51 16.44 -12.70
N GLU A 527 1.87 16.96 -11.53
CA GLU A 527 3.26 17.14 -11.13
C GLU A 527 3.68 15.92 -10.32
N VAL A 528 4.56 15.11 -10.89
CA VAL A 528 5.04 13.87 -10.28
C VAL A 528 6.40 14.13 -9.66
N THR A 529 6.52 13.86 -8.38
CA THR A 529 7.76 14.00 -7.61
C THR A 529 8.09 12.70 -6.91
N ALA A 530 9.29 12.18 -7.09
CA ALA A 530 9.80 11.07 -6.29
C ALA A 530 10.68 11.62 -5.16
N LEU A 531 10.40 11.15 -3.95
CA LEU A 531 11.08 11.55 -2.73
C LEU A 531 11.77 10.34 -2.10
N ALA A 532 13.03 10.46 -1.76
CA ALA A 532 13.74 9.50 -0.93
C ALA A 532 13.27 9.57 0.54
N GLU A 533 13.52 8.54 1.33
CA GLU A 533 13.25 8.50 2.78
C GLU A 533 13.91 9.63 3.58
N SER A 534 14.95 10.27 3.02
CA SER A 534 15.59 11.47 3.59
C SER A 534 14.79 12.75 3.35
N GLY A 535 13.69 12.69 2.60
CA GLY A 535 12.95 13.85 2.09
C GLY A 535 13.61 14.53 0.88
N ARG A 536 14.74 14.00 0.38
CA ARG A 536 15.41 14.52 -0.82
C ARG A 536 14.57 14.16 -2.06
N ARG A 537 14.39 15.13 -2.95
CA ARG A 537 13.84 14.87 -4.27
C ARG A 537 14.87 14.12 -5.14
N ILE A 538 14.44 13.04 -5.75
CA ILE A 538 15.25 12.19 -6.64
C ILE A 538 14.81 12.28 -8.09
N ASP A 539 13.55 12.60 -8.33
CA ASP A 539 13.00 12.85 -9.66
C ASP A 539 11.83 13.84 -9.60
N HIS A 540 11.60 14.51 -10.71
CA HIS A 540 10.46 15.39 -10.91
C HIS A 540 10.14 15.51 -12.40
N PHE A 541 8.89 15.41 -12.78
CA PHE A 541 8.41 15.67 -14.14
C PHE A 541 6.93 16.07 -14.14
N VAL A 542 6.47 16.60 -15.26
CA VAL A 542 5.10 17.06 -15.42
C VAL A 542 4.43 16.32 -16.58
N VAL A 543 3.27 15.71 -16.29
CA VAL A 543 2.34 15.21 -17.31
C VAL A 543 1.29 16.28 -17.56
N ARG A 544 1.11 16.71 -18.82
CA ARG A 544 0.20 17.81 -19.17
C ARG A 544 -0.67 17.45 -20.37
N HIS A 545 -1.86 17.99 -20.38
CA HIS A 545 -2.72 18.03 -21.58
C HIS A 545 -2.74 19.45 -22.15
N GLY A 546 -2.51 19.53 -23.48
CA GLY A 546 -2.51 20.77 -24.25
C GLY A 546 -3.93 21.26 -24.61
#